data_ea2c93745477c9099680a77abdfd2a08
#
_entry.id   ea2c93745477c9099680a77abdfd2a08
#
_cell.length_a   1.000
_cell.length_b   1.000
_cell.length_c   1.000
_cell.angle_alpha   90.00
_cell.angle_beta   90.00
_cell.angle_gamma   90.00
#
_symmetry.space_group_name_H-M   'P 1'
#
loop_
_entity.id
_entity.type
_entity.pdbx_description
1 polymer ?
#
loop_
_entity_poly.entity_id
_entity_poly.type
_entity_poly.pdbx_seq_one_letter_code
_entity_poly.pdbx_strand_id
1 'polypeptide(L)'
;MLSAFVSAFRTPDLRRKILFTLGLIALYRLGAALPSPGVDYRAVQDCVKLVSGGENAGIYQLINLFSGGALLQLSVFAIGIMPYITASIIIQLLTVVIPRFEELRKEGQSGQTKMTQYTRYLSVALAILQATGLVALAARGQLLQGCQKDILADTSVFGMIIIVLVMTAGACLVMWFGEQITERGVGNGMSLLIFAGIAARLPLDGKNILDSRGGLIFGIVCAAVLLILVAVIFVEQGQRRIPVQYAKRVVGRKMYGGSSTYLPLKVNQAGVIPVIFASSLLYLPNLIAQLTSSSTTTDPSWWQEIIQKYLVDPGNPVYIAIYFGLIVFFTYFYVAITFNPEERADEMKKFGGFIPGYRPGKPTADYLNYVLSRITLPGSIYLGLVAILPNLFLDMGAGGSSAASLPFGGTAVLIMVSVGLDTVKQIESQLMNRNYEGFLK
;
A
#
# COMPACT_ATOMS: atom_id res chain seq x y z
N MET A 1 -14.23 20.08 1.73
CA MET A 1 -13.59 18.99 2.51
C MET A 1 -13.78 19.16 4.02
N LEU A 2 -13.34 20.25 4.67
CA LEU A 2 -13.54 20.44 6.12
C LEU A 2 -15.00 20.42 6.55
N SER A 3 -15.90 21.05 5.78
CA SER A 3 -17.36 21.03 6.03
C SER A 3 -17.95 19.61 5.93
N ALA A 4 -17.47 18.78 5.01
CA ALA A 4 -17.90 17.40 4.88
C ALA A 4 -17.47 16.54 6.10
N PHE A 5 -16.28 16.76 6.62
CA PHE A 5 -15.82 16.11 7.85
C PHE A 5 -16.70 16.48 9.07
N VAL A 6 -16.99 17.75 9.27
CA VAL A 6 -17.86 18.21 10.36
C VAL A 6 -19.27 17.61 10.22
N SER A 7 -19.81 17.56 9.00
CA SER A 7 -21.11 16.95 8.71
C SER A 7 -21.11 15.44 8.93
N ALA A 8 -19.98 14.76 8.64
CA ALA A 8 -19.81 13.33 8.87
C ALA A 8 -19.90 12.97 10.36
N PHE A 9 -19.29 13.77 11.24
CA PHE A 9 -19.39 13.56 12.69
C PHE A 9 -20.77 13.86 13.29
N ARG A 10 -21.56 14.73 12.64
CA ARG A 10 -22.96 15.01 13.05
C ARG A 10 -23.91 13.88 12.69
N THR A 11 -23.58 13.05 11.71
CA THR A 11 -24.41 11.95 11.24
C THR A 11 -24.15 10.70 12.10
N PRO A 12 -25.13 10.16 12.86
CA PRO A 12 -24.87 9.12 13.86
C PRO A 12 -24.30 7.82 13.29
N ASP A 13 -24.77 7.37 12.11
CA ASP A 13 -24.29 6.13 11.50
C ASP A 13 -22.84 6.26 10.98
N LEU A 14 -22.54 7.38 10.33
CA LEU A 14 -21.21 7.63 9.82
C LEU A 14 -20.22 7.87 10.96
N ARG A 15 -20.65 8.53 12.03
CA ARG A 15 -19.87 8.67 13.26
C ARG A 15 -19.52 7.31 13.87
N ARG A 16 -20.47 6.37 13.94
CA ARG A 16 -20.20 4.99 14.43
C ARG A 16 -19.16 4.29 13.58
N LYS A 17 -19.25 4.37 12.26
CA LYS A 17 -18.27 3.78 11.33
C LYS A 17 -16.87 4.40 11.50
N ILE A 18 -16.79 5.73 11.60
CA ILE A 18 -15.51 6.44 11.81
C ILE A 18 -14.90 6.05 13.16
N LEU A 19 -15.69 6.06 14.25
CA LEU A 19 -15.20 5.66 15.57
C LEU A 19 -14.76 4.20 15.61
N PHE A 20 -15.46 3.31 14.93
CA PHE A 20 -15.09 1.91 14.79
C PHE A 20 -13.73 1.76 14.06
N THR A 21 -13.56 2.48 12.95
CA THR A 21 -12.30 2.49 12.19
C THR A 21 -11.14 3.01 13.05
N LEU A 22 -11.34 4.15 13.75
CA LEU A 22 -10.33 4.71 14.65
C LEU A 22 -10.01 3.77 15.81
N GLY A 23 -11.02 3.08 16.37
CA GLY A 23 -10.83 2.09 17.42
C GLY A 23 -9.95 0.91 16.98
N LEU A 24 -10.19 0.36 15.78
CA LEU A 24 -9.37 -0.71 15.22
C LEU A 24 -7.93 -0.25 14.88
N ILE A 25 -7.77 0.99 14.40
CA ILE A 25 -6.45 1.58 14.18
C ILE A 25 -5.70 1.75 15.50
N ALA A 26 -6.37 2.18 16.56
CA ALA A 26 -5.77 2.30 17.89
C ALA A 26 -5.32 0.93 18.45
N LEU A 27 -6.16 -0.11 18.29
CA LEU A 27 -5.79 -1.48 18.65
C LEU A 27 -4.59 -1.99 17.85
N TYR A 28 -4.55 -1.72 16.54
CA TYR A 28 -3.41 -2.03 15.69
C TYR A 28 -2.13 -1.35 16.18
N ARG A 29 -2.19 -0.08 16.53
CA ARG A 29 -1.03 0.66 17.07
C ARG A 29 -0.57 0.13 18.42
N LEU A 30 -1.49 -0.25 19.26
CA LEU A 30 -1.19 -0.86 20.56
C LEU A 30 -0.44 -2.20 20.39
N GLY A 31 -0.94 -3.08 19.52
CA GLY A 31 -0.27 -4.36 19.25
C GLY A 31 1.08 -4.21 18.52
N ALA A 32 1.25 -3.14 17.72
CA ALA A 32 2.54 -2.79 17.12
C ALA A 32 3.59 -2.31 18.13
N ALA A 33 3.16 -1.82 19.30
CA ALA A 33 4.05 -1.39 20.39
C ALA A 33 4.35 -2.50 21.39
N LEU A 34 3.56 -3.60 21.41
CA LEU A 34 3.75 -4.72 22.34
C LEU A 34 4.85 -5.67 21.82
N PRO A 35 5.95 -5.88 22.54
CA PRO A 35 6.98 -6.85 22.13
C PRO A 35 6.45 -8.28 22.18
N SER A 36 6.95 -9.13 21.29
CA SER A 36 6.62 -10.56 21.32
C SER A 36 7.20 -11.23 22.58
N PRO A 37 6.54 -12.24 23.15
CA PRO A 37 7.07 -13.02 24.24
C PRO A 37 8.42 -13.63 23.86
N GLY A 38 9.41 -13.56 24.76
CA GLY A 38 10.77 -14.07 24.52
C GLY A 38 11.72 -13.10 23.81
N VAL A 39 11.31 -11.85 23.57
CA VAL A 39 12.15 -10.78 23.04
C VAL A 39 12.55 -9.82 24.15
N ASP A 40 13.85 -9.54 24.28
CA ASP A 40 14.33 -8.51 25.22
C ASP A 40 14.15 -7.11 24.62
N TYR A 41 13.09 -6.43 25.07
CA TYR A 41 12.74 -5.10 24.61
C TYR A 41 13.84 -4.05 24.82
N ARG A 42 14.61 -4.15 25.92
CA ARG A 42 15.69 -3.20 26.21
C ARG A 42 16.86 -3.40 25.25
N ALA A 43 17.26 -4.64 25.04
CA ALA A 43 18.29 -4.98 24.06
C ALA A 43 17.91 -4.51 22.66
N VAL A 44 16.66 -4.74 22.24
CA VAL A 44 16.15 -4.27 20.95
C VAL A 44 16.20 -2.75 20.81
N GLN A 45 15.77 -1.99 21.82
CA GLN A 45 15.81 -0.52 21.78
C GLN A 45 17.24 0.03 21.68
N ASP A 46 18.17 -0.54 22.44
CA ASP A 46 19.57 -0.14 22.38
C ASP A 46 20.17 -0.44 20.99
N CYS A 47 19.87 -1.61 20.43
CA CYS A 47 20.32 -2.00 19.10
C CYS A 47 19.73 -1.11 18.01
N VAL A 48 18.45 -0.77 18.08
CA VAL A 48 17.78 0.12 17.11
C VAL A 48 18.41 1.51 17.11
N LYS A 49 18.79 2.04 18.28
CA LYS A 49 19.48 3.34 18.36
C LYS A 49 20.86 3.30 17.70
N LEU A 50 21.61 2.19 17.86
CA LEU A 50 22.93 2.01 17.26
C LEU A 50 22.83 1.86 15.71
N VAL A 51 21.87 1.09 15.24
CA VAL A 51 21.71 0.77 13.80
C VAL A 51 21.11 1.93 13.01
N SER A 52 20.29 2.79 13.64
CA SER A 52 19.71 3.97 12.99
C SER A 52 20.75 5.00 12.51
N GLY A 53 22.00 4.90 12.95
CA GLY A 53 23.14 5.73 12.51
C GLY A 53 24.11 5.03 11.53
N GLY A 54 23.91 3.78 11.16
CA GLY A 54 24.85 2.98 10.35
C GLY A 54 24.56 3.00 8.84
N GLU A 55 25.52 2.44 8.05
CA GLU A 55 25.45 2.38 6.58
C GLU A 55 24.21 1.63 6.03
N ASN A 56 23.68 0.67 6.77
CA ASN A 56 22.51 -0.15 6.38
C ASN A 56 21.16 0.45 6.82
N ALA A 57 21.15 1.68 7.33
CA ALA A 57 19.94 2.33 7.85
C ALA A 57 18.79 2.41 6.82
N GLY A 58 19.09 2.56 5.53
CA GLY A 58 18.11 2.69 4.45
C GLY A 58 17.21 1.46 4.27
N ILE A 59 17.78 0.25 4.35
CA ILE A 59 17.06 -1.01 4.18
C ILE A 59 16.11 -1.24 5.36
N TYR A 60 16.60 -1.05 6.58
CA TYR A 60 15.79 -1.18 7.79
C TYR A 60 14.63 -0.20 7.82
N GLN A 61 14.80 0.99 7.24
CA GLN A 61 13.74 1.98 7.16
C GLN A 61 12.65 1.64 6.15
N LEU A 62 13.00 1.10 4.97
CA LEU A 62 12.01 0.62 4.01
C LEU A 62 11.14 -0.50 4.62
N ILE A 63 11.78 -1.49 5.25
CA ILE A 63 11.08 -2.59 5.91
C ILE A 63 10.20 -2.07 7.04
N ASN A 64 10.71 -1.12 7.79
CA ASN A 64 10.03 -0.53 8.95
C ASN A 64 8.87 0.40 8.54
N LEU A 65 8.91 0.96 7.33
CA LEU A 65 7.86 1.82 6.79
C LEU A 65 6.52 1.09 6.72
N PHE A 66 6.51 -0.12 6.18
CA PHE A 66 5.28 -0.91 6.01
C PHE A 66 4.78 -1.54 7.30
N SER A 67 5.66 -1.82 8.26
CA SER A 67 5.29 -2.34 9.58
C SER A 67 4.96 -1.24 10.61
N GLY A 68 5.15 0.04 10.24
CA GLY A 68 4.91 1.17 11.15
C GLY A 68 5.82 1.20 12.38
N GLY A 69 7.03 0.62 12.29
CA GLY A 69 7.98 0.53 13.40
C GLY A 69 7.95 -0.79 14.17
N ALA A 70 6.96 -1.62 13.92
CA ALA A 70 6.73 -2.85 14.65
C ALA A 70 7.80 -3.93 14.39
N LEU A 71 8.36 -3.96 13.17
CA LEU A 71 9.30 -5.01 12.75
C LEU A 71 10.63 -4.92 13.50
N LEU A 72 11.22 -3.75 13.60
CA LEU A 72 12.48 -3.56 14.32
C LEU A 72 12.33 -3.81 15.82
N GLN A 73 11.12 -3.67 16.36
CA GLN A 73 10.82 -3.95 17.76
C GLN A 73 10.46 -5.41 18.02
N LEU A 74 10.44 -6.27 16.97
CA LEU A 74 9.97 -7.64 17.05
C LEU A 74 8.63 -7.75 17.82
N SER A 75 7.71 -6.83 17.54
CA SER A 75 6.42 -6.77 18.21
C SER A 75 5.48 -7.89 17.75
N VAL A 76 4.36 -8.06 18.44
CA VAL A 76 3.31 -9.03 18.05
C VAL A 76 2.84 -8.79 16.62
N PHE A 77 2.77 -7.52 16.17
CA PHE A 77 2.38 -7.15 14.80
C PHE A 77 3.59 -6.80 13.91
N ALA A 78 4.77 -7.37 14.19
CA ALA A 78 6.01 -7.09 13.46
C ALA A 78 5.89 -7.28 11.95
N ILE A 79 5.23 -8.33 11.49
CA ILE A 79 5.03 -8.64 10.08
C ILE A 79 3.99 -7.70 9.43
N GLY A 80 3.07 -7.18 10.27
CA GLY A 80 2.01 -6.27 9.83
C GLY A 80 1.08 -6.89 8.79
N ILE A 81 0.69 -6.10 7.78
CA ILE A 81 -0.27 -6.48 6.74
C ILE A 81 0.39 -7.03 5.46
N MET A 82 1.74 -7.03 5.40
CA MET A 82 2.49 -7.40 4.20
C MET A 82 2.15 -8.80 3.64
N PRO A 83 2.02 -9.88 4.45
CA PRO A 83 1.67 -11.19 3.94
C PRO A 83 0.33 -11.21 3.20
N TYR A 84 -0.66 -10.47 3.71
CA TYR A 84 -1.97 -10.39 3.08
C TYR A 84 -1.92 -9.63 1.75
N ILE A 85 -1.19 -8.52 1.69
CA ILE A 85 -1.01 -7.76 0.46
C ILE A 85 -0.35 -8.63 -0.60
N THR A 86 0.76 -9.29 -0.24
CA THR A 86 1.47 -10.19 -1.15
C THR A 86 0.58 -11.35 -1.64
N ALA A 87 -0.18 -11.95 -0.73
CA ALA A 87 -1.14 -13.00 -1.09
C ALA A 87 -2.23 -12.49 -2.04
N SER A 88 -2.77 -11.29 -1.78
CA SER A 88 -3.77 -10.67 -2.64
C SER A 88 -3.24 -10.41 -4.05
N ILE A 89 -1.99 -9.95 -4.17
CA ILE A 89 -1.31 -9.75 -5.44
C ILE A 89 -1.19 -11.09 -6.19
N ILE A 90 -0.70 -12.12 -5.52
CA ILE A 90 -0.50 -13.45 -6.12
C ILE A 90 -1.84 -13.98 -6.63
N ILE A 91 -2.91 -13.91 -5.83
CA ILE A 91 -4.24 -14.35 -6.26
C ILE A 91 -4.75 -13.52 -7.45
N GLN A 92 -4.55 -12.21 -7.46
CA GLN A 92 -4.93 -11.36 -8.60
C GLN A 92 -4.14 -11.70 -9.86
N LEU A 93 -2.85 -12.01 -9.76
CA LEU A 93 -2.04 -12.49 -10.89
C LEU A 93 -2.56 -13.85 -11.38
N LEU A 94 -2.90 -14.75 -10.47
CA LEU A 94 -3.43 -16.06 -10.80
C LEU A 94 -4.80 -15.99 -11.49
N THR A 95 -5.60 -14.95 -11.26
CA THR A 95 -6.89 -14.77 -11.98
C THR A 95 -6.71 -14.55 -13.49
N VAL A 96 -5.54 -14.08 -13.91
CA VAL A 96 -5.24 -13.89 -15.35
C VAL A 96 -4.67 -15.16 -15.97
N VAL A 97 -3.95 -15.95 -15.18
CA VAL A 97 -3.22 -17.13 -15.69
C VAL A 97 -4.07 -18.41 -15.61
N ILE A 98 -4.89 -18.54 -14.56
CA ILE A 98 -5.66 -19.76 -14.30
C ILE A 98 -7.14 -19.55 -14.66
N PRO A 99 -7.69 -20.26 -15.68
CA PRO A 99 -9.07 -20.10 -16.12
C PRO A 99 -10.11 -20.27 -15.00
N ARG A 100 -9.85 -21.17 -14.05
CA ARG A 100 -10.76 -21.41 -12.92
C ARG A 100 -10.92 -20.19 -12.02
N PHE A 101 -9.88 -19.38 -11.81
CA PHE A 101 -9.97 -18.14 -11.05
C PHE A 101 -10.71 -17.05 -11.83
N GLU A 102 -10.57 -17.05 -13.18
CA GLU A 102 -11.34 -16.16 -14.04
C GLU A 102 -12.85 -16.48 -13.99
N GLU A 103 -13.21 -17.77 -13.98
CA GLU A 103 -14.61 -18.23 -13.81
C GLU A 103 -15.17 -17.77 -12.46
N LEU A 104 -14.42 -17.96 -11.37
CA LEU A 104 -14.81 -17.49 -10.04
C LEU A 104 -15.05 -15.98 -10.01
N ARG A 105 -14.23 -15.20 -10.72
CA ARG A 105 -14.44 -13.75 -10.84
C ARG A 105 -15.75 -13.42 -11.55
N LYS A 106 -16.13 -14.21 -12.58
CA LYS A 106 -17.40 -14.04 -13.32
C LYS A 106 -18.63 -14.48 -12.51
N GLU A 107 -18.47 -15.35 -11.51
CA GLU A 107 -19.55 -15.74 -10.59
C GLU A 107 -20.04 -14.60 -9.68
N GLY A 108 -19.38 -13.43 -9.68
CA GLY A 108 -19.76 -12.27 -8.89
C GLY A 108 -19.46 -12.45 -7.40
N GLN A 109 -20.42 -12.16 -6.52
CA GLN A 109 -20.18 -12.08 -5.08
C GLN A 109 -19.81 -13.43 -4.44
N SER A 110 -20.36 -14.52 -4.91
CA SER A 110 -20.01 -15.88 -4.45
C SER A 110 -18.56 -16.24 -4.76
N GLY A 111 -18.13 -15.97 -6.00
CA GLY A 111 -16.76 -16.21 -6.41
C GLY A 111 -15.76 -15.30 -5.70
N GLN A 112 -16.12 -14.04 -5.47
CA GLN A 112 -15.30 -13.09 -4.70
C GLN A 112 -15.05 -13.59 -3.27
N THR A 113 -16.07 -14.15 -2.62
CA THR A 113 -15.91 -14.72 -1.27
C THR A 113 -14.92 -15.89 -1.27
N LYS A 114 -14.98 -16.78 -2.26
CA LYS A 114 -14.03 -17.88 -2.40
C LYS A 114 -12.60 -17.38 -2.66
N MET A 115 -12.45 -16.39 -3.52
CA MET A 115 -11.13 -15.77 -3.78
C MET A 115 -10.53 -15.14 -2.52
N THR A 116 -11.34 -14.45 -1.72
CA THR A 116 -10.90 -13.91 -0.43
C THR A 116 -10.46 -15.03 0.52
N GLN A 117 -11.12 -16.15 0.54
CA GLN A 117 -10.70 -17.31 1.33
C GLN A 117 -9.33 -17.85 0.88
N TYR A 118 -9.10 -18.02 -0.42
CA TYR A 118 -7.78 -18.42 -0.94
C TYR A 118 -6.69 -17.41 -0.57
N THR A 119 -7.01 -16.12 -0.62
CA THR A 119 -6.09 -15.05 -0.19
C THR A 119 -5.73 -15.20 1.30
N ARG A 120 -6.70 -15.50 2.17
CA ARG A 120 -6.47 -15.73 3.60
C ARG A 120 -5.54 -16.92 3.83
N TYR A 121 -5.79 -18.08 3.19
CA TYR A 121 -4.93 -19.26 3.34
C TYR A 121 -3.49 -18.98 2.88
N LEU A 122 -3.35 -18.34 1.72
CA LEU A 122 -2.03 -17.99 1.21
C LEU A 122 -1.33 -16.96 2.10
N SER A 123 -2.07 -16.01 2.67
CA SER A 123 -1.50 -15.00 3.57
C SER A 123 -0.98 -15.61 4.87
N VAL A 124 -1.67 -16.61 5.43
CA VAL A 124 -1.21 -17.34 6.62
C VAL A 124 0.07 -18.12 6.31
N ALA A 125 0.14 -18.82 5.17
CA ALA A 125 1.33 -19.54 4.75
C ALA A 125 2.54 -18.60 4.58
N LEU A 126 2.33 -17.43 3.92
CA LEU A 126 3.37 -16.40 3.77
C LEU A 126 3.75 -15.77 5.12
N ALA A 127 2.81 -15.56 6.03
CA ALA A 127 3.10 -15.04 7.37
C ALA A 127 4.00 -15.99 8.16
N ILE A 128 3.74 -17.30 8.13
CA ILE A 128 4.61 -18.31 8.77
C ILE A 128 6.01 -18.26 8.18
N LEU A 129 6.12 -18.22 6.85
CA LEU A 129 7.40 -18.16 6.16
C LEU A 129 8.19 -16.91 6.54
N GLN A 130 7.54 -15.74 6.52
CA GLN A 130 8.17 -14.47 6.88
C GLN A 130 8.52 -14.41 8.36
N ALA A 131 7.65 -14.89 9.27
CA ALA A 131 7.92 -14.98 10.69
C ALA A 131 9.14 -15.86 10.98
N THR A 132 9.19 -17.04 10.37
CA THR A 132 10.32 -17.97 10.53
C THR A 132 11.61 -17.33 10.04
N GLY A 133 11.58 -16.65 8.88
CA GLY A 133 12.73 -15.93 8.35
C GLY A 133 13.22 -14.84 9.30
N LEU A 134 12.31 -14.01 9.81
CA LEU A 134 12.63 -12.93 10.71
C LEU A 134 13.23 -13.42 12.03
N VAL A 135 12.64 -14.46 12.64
CA VAL A 135 13.12 -15.06 13.87
C VAL A 135 14.48 -15.74 13.69
N ALA A 136 14.69 -16.39 12.53
CA ALA A 136 16.00 -16.98 12.19
C ALA A 136 17.10 -15.92 12.05
N LEU A 137 16.79 -14.76 11.44
CA LEU A 137 17.72 -13.63 11.35
C LEU A 137 18.00 -13.00 12.74
N ALA A 138 16.97 -12.89 13.58
CA ALA A 138 17.12 -12.41 14.94
C ALA A 138 17.99 -13.34 15.79
N ALA A 139 17.78 -14.66 15.69
CA ALA A 139 18.56 -15.66 16.41
C ALA A 139 20.04 -15.70 15.99
N ARG A 140 20.35 -15.35 14.73
CA ARG A 140 21.72 -15.24 14.22
C ARG A 140 22.38 -13.89 14.47
N GLY A 141 21.71 -12.94 15.13
CA GLY A 141 22.19 -11.57 15.30
C GLY A 141 22.32 -10.75 14.00
N GLN A 142 21.78 -11.25 12.89
CA GLN A 142 21.87 -10.60 11.58
C GLN A 142 20.74 -9.59 11.34
N LEU A 143 19.71 -9.60 12.16
CA LEU A 143 18.56 -8.68 12.02
C LEU A 143 18.96 -7.22 12.25
N LEU A 144 19.86 -6.98 13.20
CA LEU A 144 20.38 -5.66 13.56
C LEU A 144 21.91 -5.70 13.48
N GLN A 145 22.45 -5.62 12.27
CA GLN A 145 23.89 -5.65 12.01
C GLN A 145 24.59 -4.50 12.76
N GLY A 146 25.62 -4.85 13.52
CA GLY A 146 26.35 -3.91 14.37
C GLY A 146 25.99 -3.95 15.85
N CYS A 147 24.97 -4.74 16.22
CA CYS A 147 24.64 -4.97 17.63
C CYS A 147 25.11 -6.35 18.09
N GLN A 148 25.95 -6.39 19.15
CA GLN A 148 26.47 -7.64 19.71
C GLN A 148 25.62 -8.19 20.87
N LYS A 149 24.46 -7.57 21.14
CA LYS A 149 23.58 -8.01 22.23
C LYS A 149 22.59 -9.07 21.70
N ASP A 150 22.37 -10.11 22.50
CA ASP A 150 21.32 -11.09 22.20
C ASP A 150 19.95 -10.44 22.34
N ILE A 151 19.21 -10.41 21.24
CA ILE A 151 17.89 -9.79 21.14
C ILE A 151 16.81 -10.76 21.66
N LEU A 152 17.08 -12.07 21.54
CA LEU A 152 16.19 -13.12 22.02
C LEU A 152 16.62 -13.54 23.44
N ALA A 153 15.69 -13.48 24.38
CA ALA A 153 15.90 -13.94 25.75
C ALA A 153 16.05 -15.48 25.84
N ASP A 154 15.41 -16.20 24.91
CA ASP A 154 15.48 -17.66 24.82
C ASP A 154 15.72 -18.08 23.36
N THR A 155 16.91 -18.62 23.09
CA THR A 155 17.35 -19.12 21.79
C THR A 155 16.99 -20.60 21.57
N SER A 156 16.23 -21.23 22.51
CA SER A 156 15.77 -22.59 22.34
C SER A 156 14.83 -22.73 21.14
N VAL A 157 14.83 -23.90 20.51
CA VAL A 157 13.93 -24.18 19.38
C VAL A 157 12.46 -23.95 19.76
N PHE A 158 12.11 -24.27 21.01
CA PHE A 158 10.75 -24.07 21.51
C PHE A 158 10.41 -22.58 21.66
N GLY A 159 11.34 -21.75 22.18
CA GLY A 159 11.16 -20.30 22.25
C GLY A 159 10.98 -19.67 20.87
N MET A 160 11.79 -20.08 19.89
CA MET A 160 11.65 -19.58 18.51
C MET A 160 10.30 -19.94 17.89
N ILE A 161 9.80 -21.16 18.10
CA ILE A 161 8.47 -21.59 17.61
C ILE A 161 7.37 -20.73 18.23
N ILE A 162 7.43 -20.43 19.52
CA ILE A 162 6.44 -19.55 20.18
C ILE A 162 6.44 -18.18 19.55
N ILE A 163 7.60 -17.57 19.29
CA ILE A 163 7.70 -16.24 18.66
C ILE A 163 7.09 -16.27 17.25
N VAL A 164 7.40 -17.28 16.45
CA VAL A 164 6.82 -17.48 15.11
C VAL A 164 5.31 -17.59 15.17
N LEU A 165 4.77 -18.38 16.09
CA LEU A 165 3.32 -18.54 16.27
C LEU A 165 2.66 -17.21 16.69
N VAL A 166 3.24 -16.47 17.63
CA VAL A 166 2.72 -15.19 18.09
C VAL A 166 2.73 -14.16 16.97
N MET A 167 3.82 -14.04 16.21
CA MET A 167 3.89 -13.11 15.07
C MET A 167 2.92 -13.49 13.95
N THR A 168 2.74 -14.79 13.67
CA THR A 168 1.77 -15.27 12.68
C THR A 168 0.34 -14.97 13.12
N ALA A 169 0.02 -15.25 14.39
CA ALA A 169 -1.28 -14.89 14.96
C ALA A 169 -1.53 -13.39 14.91
N GLY A 170 -0.48 -12.58 15.18
CA GLY A 170 -0.54 -11.14 15.04
C GLY A 170 -0.85 -10.69 13.61
N ALA A 171 -0.19 -11.28 12.61
CA ALA A 171 -0.49 -10.99 11.19
C ALA A 171 -1.93 -11.38 10.81
N CYS A 172 -2.44 -12.50 11.31
CA CYS A 172 -3.85 -12.90 11.12
C CYS A 172 -4.83 -11.90 11.76
N LEU A 173 -4.52 -11.38 12.94
CA LEU A 173 -5.32 -10.33 13.59
C LEU A 173 -5.31 -9.03 12.79
N VAL A 174 -4.17 -8.60 12.29
CA VAL A 174 -4.06 -7.39 11.44
C VAL A 174 -4.84 -7.57 10.15
N MET A 175 -4.77 -8.73 9.52
CA MET A 175 -5.61 -9.07 8.36
C MET A 175 -7.10 -8.93 8.69
N TRP A 176 -7.54 -9.51 9.81
CA TRP A 176 -8.92 -9.44 10.26
C TRP A 176 -9.35 -7.99 10.56
N PHE A 177 -8.49 -7.16 11.18
CA PHE A 177 -8.77 -5.73 11.35
C PHE A 177 -8.99 -5.01 10.03
N GLY A 178 -8.15 -5.27 9.03
CA GLY A 178 -8.28 -4.69 7.70
C GLY A 178 -9.59 -5.07 7.01
N GLU A 179 -10.01 -6.34 7.12
CA GLU A 179 -11.29 -6.80 6.59
C GLU A 179 -12.47 -6.16 7.33
N GLN A 180 -12.44 -6.09 8.67
CA GLN A 180 -13.49 -5.45 9.46
C GLN A 180 -13.64 -3.95 9.15
N ILE A 181 -12.52 -3.23 8.95
CA ILE A 181 -12.57 -1.82 8.53
C ILE A 181 -13.23 -1.71 7.15
N THR A 182 -12.88 -2.59 6.22
CA THR A 182 -13.44 -2.57 4.86
C THR A 182 -14.94 -2.87 4.85
N GLU A 183 -15.40 -3.83 5.66
CA GLU A 183 -16.80 -4.25 5.70
C GLU A 183 -17.69 -3.30 6.49
N ARG A 184 -17.24 -2.85 7.66
CA ARG A 184 -18.05 -2.12 8.64
C ARG A 184 -17.59 -0.69 8.92
N GLY A 185 -16.41 -0.34 8.47
CA GLY A 185 -15.81 0.97 8.68
C GLY A 185 -15.98 1.91 7.50
N VAL A 186 -14.98 2.75 7.31
CA VAL A 186 -14.87 3.72 6.21
C VAL A 186 -13.55 3.49 5.50
N GLY A 187 -13.56 3.46 4.19
CA GLY A 187 -12.36 3.30 3.38
C GLY A 187 -11.93 1.84 3.16
N ASN A 188 -10.83 1.68 2.46
CA ASN A 188 -10.17 0.38 2.32
C ASN A 188 -9.32 0.11 3.57
N GLY A 189 -9.70 -0.89 4.38
CA GLY A 189 -9.08 -1.16 5.66
C GLY A 189 -7.59 -1.48 5.57
N MET A 190 -7.18 -2.19 4.51
CA MET A 190 -5.78 -2.54 4.30
C MET A 190 -4.92 -1.30 4.06
N SER A 191 -5.37 -0.43 3.18
CA SER A 191 -4.69 0.83 2.88
C SER A 191 -4.66 1.77 4.09
N LEU A 192 -5.74 1.81 4.88
CA LEU A 192 -5.81 2.61 6.10
C LEU A 192 -4.87 2.13 7.20
N LEU A 193 -4.65 0.83 7.34
CA LEU A 193 -3.68 0.29 8.31
C LEU A 193 -2.24 0.66 7.91
N ILE A 194 -1.90 0.62 6.62
CA ILE A 194 -0.61 1.08 6.12
C ILE A 194 -0.46 2.59 6.37
N PHE A 195 -1.48 3.37 6.02
CA PHE A 195 -1.53 4.81 6.27
C PHE A 195 -1.29 5.13 7.75
N ALA A 196 -1.98 4.44 8.65
CA ALA A 196 -1.82 4.62 10.08
C ALA A 196 -0.40 4.27 10.57
N GLY A 197 0.21 3.22 9.99
CA GLY A 197 1.59 2.85 10.24
C GLY A 197 2.57 3.97 9.89
N ILE A 198 2.45 4.51 8.70
CA ILE A 198 3.29 5.59 8.19
C ILE A 198 3.06 6.88 8.97
N ALA A 199 1.80 7.30 9.12
CA ALA A 199 1.43 8.56 9.77
C ALA A 199 1.92 8.64 11.23
N ALA A 200 1.90 7.52 11.96
CA ALA A 200 2.35 7.50 13.35
C ALA A 200 3.87 7.63 13.52
N ARG A 201 4.66 7.37 12.48
CA ARG A 201 6.11 7.55 12.52
C ARG A 201 6.57 8.95 12.14
N LEU A 202 5.76 9.69 11.38
CA LEU A 202 6.11 11.04 10.91
C LEU A 202 6.66 11.97 12.01
N PRO A 203 6.06 12.06 13.22
CA PRO A 203 6.58 12.93 14.27
C PRO A 203 7.96 12.51 14.79
N LEU A 204 8.17 11.18 14.93
CA LEU A 204 9.45 10.63 15.41
C LEU A 204 10.57 10.87 14.39
N ASP A 205 10.30 10.57 13.13
CA ASP A 205 11.24 10.71 12.05
C ASP A 205 11.56 12.19 11.80
N GLY A 206 10.56 13.07 11.92
CA GLY A 206 10.77 14.52 11.87
C GLY A 206 11.67 15.03 12.99
N LYS A 207 11.49 14.53 14.21
CA LYS A 207 12.35 14.86 15.34
C LYS A 207 13.79 14.37 15.11
N ASN A 208 13.96 13.16 14.61
CA ASN A 208 15.27 12.60 14.29
C ASN A 208 16.06 13.46 13.28
N ILE A 209 15.37 14.00 12.25
CA ILE A 209 16.00 14.92 11.28
C ILE A 209 16.39 16.24 11.96
N LEU A 210 15.50 16.77 12.80
CA LEU A 210 15.76 18.02 13.51
C LEU A 210 17.01 17.90 14.43
N ASP A 211 17.08 16.78 15.19
CA ASP A 211 18.16 16.53 16.13
C ASP A 211 19.50 16.19 15.43
N SER A 212 19.47 15.50 14.27
CA SER A 212 20.66 15.03 13.56
C SER A 212 21.24 16.05 12.57
N ARG A 213 20.42 16.83 11.91
CA ARG A 213 20.84 17.73 10.80
C ARG A 213 20.55 19.22 11.01
N GLY A 214 19.90 19.56 12.12
CA GLY A 214 19.61 20.95 12.47
C GLY A 214 18.35 21.52 11.80
N GLY A 215 17.91 22.70 12.31
CA GLY A 215 16.62 23.30 11.94
C GLY A 215 16.52 23.76 10.48
N LEU A 216 17.61 24.17 9.85
CA LEU A 216 17.61 24.66 8.47
C LEU A 216 17.31 23.52 7.47
N ILE A 217 18.00 22.38 7.63
CA ILE A 217 17.78 21.20 6.77
C ILE A 217 16.38 20.64 7.01
N PHE A 218 15.93 20.58 8.25
CA PHE A 218 14.56 20.20 8.57
C PHE A 218 13.53 21.09 7.85
N GLY A 219 13.73 22.41 7.84
CA GLY A 219 12.86 23.34 7.11
C GLY A 219 12.82 23.08 5.60
N ILE A 220 13.98 22.83 4.98
CA ILE A 220 14.07 22.49 3.54
C ILE A 220 13.33 21.18 3.23
N VAL A 221 13.52 20.14 4.07
CA VAL A 221 12.84 18.86 3.91
C VAL A 221 11.32 19.03 4.04
N CYS A 222 10.84 19.76 5.03
CA CYS A 222 9.41 20.05 5.18
C CYS A 222 8.84 20.81 3.98
N ALA A 223 9.54 21.79 3.46
CA ALA A 223 9.12 22.53 2.27
C ALA A 223 9.06 21.62 1.03
N ALA A 224 10.06 20.76 0.83
CA ALA A 224 10.09 19.79 -0.26
C ALA A 224 8.93 18.79 -0.16
N VAL A 225 8.67 18.23 1.03
CA VAL A 225 7.54 17.31 1.27
C VAL A 225 6.21 17.99 1.00
N LEU A 226 6.01 19.25 1.43
CA LEU A 226 4.80 20.00 1.14
C LEU A 226 4.62 20.24 -0.36
N LEU A 227 5.68 20.55 -1.09
CA LEU A 227 5.64 20.73 -2.53
C LEU A 227 5.24 19.44 -3.25
N ILE A 228 5.87 18.31 -2.88
CA ILE A 228 5.52 16.99 -3.40
C ILE A 228 4.06 16.66 -3.09
N LEU A 229 3.60 16.91 -1.87
CA LEU A 229 2.23 16.67 -1.43
C LEU A 229 1.22 17.44 -2.29
N VAL A 230 1.46 18.72 -2.54
CA VAL A 230 0.60 19.54 -3.40
C VAL A 230 0.60 19.01 -4.84
N ALA A 231 1.76 18.65 -5.39
CA ALA A 231 1.87 18.09 -6.72
C ALA A 231 1.12 16.75 -6.85
N VAL A 232 1.25 15.88 -5.85
CA VAL A 232 0.57 14.58 -5.80
C VAL A 232 -0.94 14.78 -5.72
N ILE A 233 -1.45 15.68 -4.85
CA ILE A 233 -2.88 15.98 -4.75
C ILE A 233 -3.44 16.46 -6.09
N PHE A 234 -2.69 17.34 -6.77
CA PHE A 234 -3.12 17.88 -8.06
C PHE A 234 -3.27 16.79 -9.13
N VAL A 235 -2.31 15.88 -9.23
CA VAL A 235 -2.37 14.78 -10.20
C VAL A 235 -3.44 13.74 -9.83
N GLU A 236 -3.57 13.38 -8.54
CA GLU A 236 -4.56 12.41 -8.06
C GLU A 236 -6.01 12.89 -8.24
N GLN A 237 -6.23 14.19 -8.26
CA GLN A 237 -7.55 14.77 -8.58
C GLN A 237 -7.80 14.90 -10.09
N GLY A 238 -6.76 14.76 -10.90
CA GLY A 238 -6.84 14.81 -12.35
C GLY A 238 -7.76 13.72 -12.91
N GLN A 239 -8.77 14.09 -13.69
CA GLN A 239 -9.70 13.14 -14.31
C GLN A 239 -10.12 13.60 -15.71
N ARG A 240 -10.19 12.65 -16.64
CA ARG A 240 -10.81 12.87 -17.95
C ARG A 240 -12.29 12.52 -17.85
N ARG A 241 -13.16 13.47 -18.16
CA ARG A 241 -14.61 13.30 -18.15
C ARG A 241 -15.09 12.93 -19.56
N ILE A 242 -15.58 11.71 -19.74
CA ILE A 242 -16.19 11.25 -21.01
C ILE A 242 -17.68 11.50 -20.92
N PRO A 243 -18.28 12.30 -21.84
CA PRO A 243 -19.72 12.55 -21.81
C PRO A 243 -20.48 11.28 -22.19
N VAL A 244 -21.50 10.95 -21.40
CA VAL A 244 -22.43 9.85 -21.61
C VAL A 244 -23.83 10.43 -21.69
N GLN A 245 -24.55 10.12 -22.75
CA GLN A 245 -25.93 10.53 -22.93
C GLN A 245 -26.87 9.33 -22.77
N TYR A 246 -27.96 9.54 -22.04
CA TYR A 246 -29.01 8.54 -21.93
C TYR A 246 -30.17 8.91 -22.85
N ALA A 247 -30.72 7.91 -23.54
CA ALA A 247 -31.84 8.10 -24.46
C ALA A 247 -33.06 8.61 -23.71
N LYS A 248 -33.72 9.62 -24.27
CA LYS A 248 -34.99 10.10 -23.75
C LYS A 248 -36.08 9.07 -24.02
N ARG A 249 -36.84 8.68 -23.03
CA ARG A 249 -38.00 7.80 -23.17
C ARG A 249 -39.27 8.66 -23.11
N VAL A 250 -40.08 8.58 -24.18
CA VAL A 250 -41.39 9.21 -24.22
C VAL A 250 -42.44 8.17 -23.84
N VAL A 251 -43.16 8.37 -22.74
CA VAL A 251 -44.27 7.54 -22.30
C VAL A 251 -45.50 8.40 -22.29
N GLY A 252 -46.32 8.25 -23.31
CA GLY A 252 -47.49 9.13 -23.56
C GLY A 252 -47.09 10.58 -23.85
N ARG A 253 -47.66 11.54 -23.09
CA ARG A 253 -47.34 12.99 -23.20
C ARG A 253 -46.13 13.43 -22.33
N LYS A 254 -45.59 12.55 -21.49
CA LYS A 254 -44.48 12.89 -20.59
C LYS A 254 -43.14 12.35 -21.11
N MET A 255 -42.15 13.20 -21.15
CA MET A 255 -40.77 12.84 -21.46
C MET A 255 -40.06 12.47 -20.15
N TYR A 256 -39.55 11.25 -20.09
CA TYR A 256 -38.72 10.74 -18.98
C TYR A 256 -37.29 10.51 -19.47
N GLY A 257 -36.31 10.92 -18.67
CA GLY A 257 -34.88 10.73 -18.98
C GLY A 257 -34.28 11.84 -19.84
N GLY A 258 -33.09 11.58 -20.36
CA GLY A 258 -32.32 12.56 -21.15
C GLY A 258 -31.36 13.39 -20.31
N SER A 259 -30.95 12.87 -19.15
CA SER A 259 -29.81 13.44 -18.42
C SER A 259 -28.51 13.10 -19.12
N SER A 260 -27.69 14.10 -19.37
CA SER A 260 -26.30 13.88 -19.77
C SER A 260 -25.47 13.76 -18.48
N THR A 261 -24.71 12.70 -18.38
CA THR A 261 -23.73 12.49 -17.30
C THR A 261 -22.35 12.30 -17.90
N TYR A 262 -21.35 12.13 -17.07
CA TYR A 262 -20.00 11.86 -17.55
C TYR A 262 -19.39 10.68 -16.79
N LEU A 263 -18.57 9.90 -17.50
CA LEU A 263 -17.74 8.84 -16.92
C LEU A 263 -16.39 9.43 -16.56
N PRO A 264 -16.05 9.56 -15.27
CA PRO A 264 -14.77 10.10 -14.88
C PRO A 264 -13.70 9.00 -14.94
N LEU A 265 -12.65 9.19 -15.75
CA LEU A 265 -11.45 8.36 -15.77
C LEU A 265 -10.33 9.13 -15.08
N LYS A 266 -9.86 8.65 -13.93
CA LYS A 266 -8.73 9.24 -13.20
C LYS A 266 -7.44 9.09 -14.01
N VAL A 267 -6.52 10.04 -13.93
CA VAL A 267 -5.18 9.94 -14.52
C VAL A 267 -4.41 8.78 -13.86
N ASN A 268 -4.48 8.70 -12.54
CA ASN A 268 -4.01 7.55 -11.79
C ASN A 268 -5.20 6.64 -11.44
N GLN A 269 -5.54 5.72 -12.37
CA GLN A 269 -6.62 4.74 -12.16
C GLN A 269 -6.21 3.64 -11.18
N ALA A 270 -4.93 3.31 -11.15
CA ALA A 270 -4.38 2.24 -10.32
C ALA A 270 -4.17 2.64 -8.86
N GLY A 271 -4.19 3.94 -8.53
CA GLY A 271 -3.88 4.44 -7.19
C GLY A 271 -2.45 4.12 -6.77
N VAL A 272 -2.25 3.78 -5.52
CA VAL A 272 -0.93 3.45 -4.93
C VAL A 272 -0.58 1.98 -5.02
N ILE A 273 -1.52 1.13 -5.41
CA ILE A 273 -1.39 -0.34 -5.38
C ILE A 273 -0.17 -0.83 -6.17
N PRO A 274 0.14 -0.34 -7.39
CA PRO A 274 1.33 -0.76 -8.13
C PRO A 274 2.64 -0.51 -7.41
N VAL A 275 2.73 0.58 -6.67
CA VAL A 275 3.93 0.93 -5.89
C VAL A 275 4.13 -0.03 -4.73
N ILE A 276 3.03 -0.38 -4.03
CA ILE A 276 3.05 -1.37 -2.95
C ILE A 276 3.44 -2.75 -3.51
N PHE A 277 2.95 -3.10 -4.71
CA PHE A 277 3.28 -4.37 -5.37
C PHE A 277 4.77 -4.45 -5.75
N ALA A 278 5.29 -3.40 -6.37
CA ALA A 278 6.68 -3.34 -6.76
C ALA A 278 7.63 -3.44 -5.55
N SER A 279 7.32 -2.72 -4.47
CA SER A 279 8.13 -2.77 -3.23
C SER A 279 8.02 -4.13 -2.53
N SER A 280 6.84 -4.75 -2.50
CA SER A 280 6.64 -6.09 -1.91
C SER A 280 7.40 -7.17 -2.69
N LEU A 281 7.43 -7.07 -4.03
CA LEU A 281 8.17 -8.01 -4.87
C LEU A 281 9.68 -7.89 -4.69
N LEU A 282 10.21 -6.66 -4.55
CA LEU A 282 11.63 -6.43 -4.29
C LEU A 282 12.06 -6.84 -2.88
N TYR A 283 11.12 -6.86 -1.94
CA TYR A 283 11.41 -7.33 -0.57
C TYR A 283 11.72 -8.82 -0.50
N LEU A 284 11.07 -9.67 -1.30
CA LEU A 284 11.26 -11.13 -1.25
C LEU A 284 12.69 -11.58 -1.56
N PRO A 285 13.36 -11.15 -2.66
CA PRO A 285 14.75 -11.49 -2.93
C PRO A 285 15.69 -11.02 -1.83
N ASN A 286 15.45 -9.84 -1.26
CA ASN A 286 16.23 -9.32 -0.15
C ASN A 286 16.14 -10.22 1.09
N LEU A 287 14.95 -10.66 1.44
CA LEU A 287 14.74 -11.58 2.56
C LEU A 287 15.44 -12.92 2.33
N ILE A 288 15.38 -13.47 1.12
CA ILE A 288 16.08 -14.72 0.76
C ILE A 288 17.60 -14.53 0.84
N ALA A 289 18.14 -13.42 0.35
CA ALA A 289 19.57 -13.12 0.41
C ALA A 289 20.06 -13.02 1.86
N GLN A 290 19.29 -12.37 2.74
CA GLN A 290 19.62 -12.29 4.16
C GLN A 290 19.56 -13.64 4.87
N LEU A 291 18.57 -14.49 4.57
CA LEU A 291 18.44 -15.83 5.15
C LEU A 291 19.60 -16.77 4.76
N THR A 292 20.13 -16.61 3.56
CA THR A 292 21.19 -17.47 3.02
C THR A 292 22.58 -16.94 3.30
N SER A 293 22.77 -15.68 3.72
CA SER A 293 24.06 -15.18 4.15
C SER A 293 24.44 -15.81 5.49
N SER A 294 25.33 -16.83 5.40
CA SER A 294 25.91 -17.48 6.57
C SER A 294 26.95 -16.57 7.21
N SER A 295 26.92 -16.47 8.54
CA SER A 295 27.88 -15.70 9.35
C SER A 295 29.31 -16.31 9.38
N THR A 296 29.58 -17.38 8.66
CA THR A 296 30.87 -18.04 8.57
C THR A 296 31.54 -17.77 7.21
N THR A 297 32.47 -16.84 7.20
CA THR A 297 33.71 -16.72 6.40
C THR A 297 33.82 -17.41 5.03
N THR A 298 32.79 -17.60 4.28
CA THR A 298 32.86 -17.98 2.87
C THR A 298 32.40 -16.78 2.04
N ASP A 299 33.18 -16.45 1.02
CA ASP A 299 32.87 -15.39 0.06
C ASP A 299 31.40 -15.49 -0.38
N PRO A 300 30.68 -14.38 -0.42
CA PRO A 300 29.27 -14.40 -0.82
C PRO A 300 29.17 -15.09 -2.18
N SER A 301 28.20 -16.00 -2.32
CA SER A 301 27.97 -16.68 -3.59
C SER A 301 27.65 -15.63 -4.67
N TRP A 302 28.10 -15.83 -5.92
CA TRP A 302 27.95 -14.88 -7.03
C TRP A 302 26.52 -14.32 -7.18
N TRP A 303 25.51 -15.12 -6.89
CA TRP A 303 24.10 -14.68 -6.96
C TRP A 303 23.71 -13.81 -5.76
N GLN A 304 24.29 -14.01 -4.58
CA GLN A 304 24.07 -13.16 -3.40
C GLN A 304 24.68 -11.77 -3.61
N GLU A 305 25.88 -11.73 -4.19
CA GLU A 305 26.55 -10.47 -4.54
C GLU A 305 25.74 -9.68 -5.58
N ILE A 306 25.19 -10.36 -6.60
CA ILE A 306 24.29 -9.74 -7.59
C ILE A 306 23.03 -9.20 -6.93
N ILE A 307 22.36 -9.98 -6.08
CA ILE A 307 21.13 -9.53 -5.39
C ILE A 307 21.46 -8.35 -4.48
N GLN A 308 22.52 -8.43 -3.69
CA GLN A 308 22.90 -7.39 -2.74
C GLN A 308 23.28 -6.08 -3.44
N LYS A 309 24.00 -6.16 -4.54
CA LYS A 309 24.47 -5.00 -5.30
C LYS A 309 23.37 -4.35 -6.15
N TYR A 310 22.48 -5.15 -6.76
CA TYR A 310 21.53 -4.66 -7.77
C TYR A 310 20.07 -4.62 -7.30
N LEU A 311 19.69 -5.40 -6.27
CA LEU A 311 18.31 -5.50 -5.81
C LEU A 311 18.10 -5.01 -4.37
N VAL A 312 19.17 -4.75 -3.61
CA VAL A 312 19.07 -4.36 -2.21
C VAL A 312 19.45 -2.90 -2.00
N ASP A 313 20.41 -2.39 -2.75
CA ASP A 313 20.90 -1.02 -2.60
C ASP A 313 19.99 -0.01 -3.33
N PRO A 314 19.22 0.84 -2.58
CA PRO A 314 18.31 1.82 -3.19
C PRO A 314 19.03 2.94 -3.96
N GLY A 315 20.32 3.17 -3.72
CA GLY A 315 21.15 4.14 -4.43
C GLY A 315 21.66 3.67 -5.78
N ASN A 316 21.57 2.37 -6.07
CA ASN A 316 22.06 1.83 -7.32
C ASN A 316 21.12 2.18 -8.49
N PRO A 317 21.62 2.75 -9.60
CA PRO A 317 20.79 3.10 -10.75
C PRO A 317 20.07 1.90 -11.37
N VAL A 318 20.61 0.69 -11.24
CA VAL A 318 19.96 -0.54 -11.70
C VAL A 318 18.73 -0.88 -10.83
N TYR A 319 18.85 -0.75 -9.51
CA TYR A 319 17.71 -0.88 -8.59
C TYR A 319 16.59 0.09 -8.97
N ILE A 320 16.95 1.37 -9.16
CA ILE A 320 16.00 2.43 -9.53
C ILE A 320 15.29 2.09 -10.85
N ALA A 321 16.05 1.62 -11.85
CA ALA A 321 15.49 1.25 -13.15
C ALA A 321 14.54 0.04 -13.06
N ILE A 322 14.91 -0.99 -12.29
CA ILE A 322 14.07 -2.17 -12.06
C ILE A 322 12.79 -1.76 -11.30
N TYR A 323 12.93 -0.97 -10.24
CA TYR A 323 11.79 -0.50 -9.43
C TYR A 323 10.81 0.32 -10.27
N PHE A 324 11.32 1.25 -11.09
CA PHE A 324 10.52 2.02 -12.03
C PHE A 324 9.79 1.12 -13.04
N GLY A 325 10.52 0.19 -13.66
CA GLY A 325 9.95 -0.76 -14.61
C GLY A 325 8.84 -1.62 -14.00
N LEU A 326 9.03 -2.08 -12.75
CA LEU A 326 8.01 -2.82 -12.02
C LEU A 326 6.77 -1.97 -11.72
N ILE A 327 6.94 -0.71 -11.31
CA ILE A 327 5.81 0.20 -11.08
C ILE A 327 5.01 0.40 -12.37
N VAL A 328 5.67 0.66 -13.49
CA VAL A 328 5.00 0.81 -14.79
C VAL A 328 4.27 -0.47 -15.17
N PHE A 329 4.94 -1.62 -15.08
CA PHE A 329 4.34 -2.93 -15.38
C PHE A 329 3.10 -3.19 -14.52
N PHE A 330 3.20 -3.06 -13.21
CA PHE A 330 2.06 -3.29 -12.31
C PHE A 330 0.94 -2.27 -12.50
N THR A 331 1.25 -1.04 -12.91
CA THR A 331 0.22 -0.03 -13.20
C THR A 331 -0.64 -0.47 -14.38
N TYR A 332 -0.02 -0.87 -15.50
CA TYR A 332 -0.75 -1.38 -16.66
C TYR A 332 -1.52 -2.65 -16.32
N PHE A 333 -0.87 -3.57 -15.63
CA PHE A 333 -1.47 -4.83 -15.21
C PHE A 333 -2.71 -4.61 -14.32
N TYR A 334 -2.60 -3.77 -13.30
CA TYR A 334 -3.70 -3.49 -12.38
C TYR A 334 -4.86 -2.77 -13.06
N VAL A 335 -4.58 -1.80 -13.92
CA VAL A 335 -5.62 -1.10 -14.69
C VAL A 335 -6.36 -2.07 -15.61
N ALA A 336 -5.65 -2.98 -16.28
CA ALA A 336 -6.27 -3.98 -17.16
C ALA A 336 -7.20 -4.95 -16.41
N ILE A 337 -6.86 -5.29 -15.15
CA ILE A 337 -7.71 -6.17 -14.32
C ILE A 337 -8.90 -5.41 -13.72
N THR A 338 -8.68 -4.19 -13.23
CA THR A 338 -9.69 -3.46 -12.46
C THR A 338 -10.75 -2.82 -13.36
N PHE A 339 -10.35 -2.37 -14.53
CA PHE A 339 -11.24 -1.75 -15.48
C PHE A 339 -11.40 -2.62 -16.73
N ASN A 340 -12.53 -3.30 -16.84
CA ASN A 340 -12.88 -4.06 -18.05
C ASN A 340 -13.73 -3.18 -18.97
N PRO A 341 -13.16 -2.70 -20.11
CA PRO A 341 -13.89 -1.82 -21.02
C PRO A 341 -15.14 -2.47 -21.64
N GLU A 342 -15.10 -3.79 -21.89
CA GLU A 342 -16.22 -4.53 -22.48
C GLU A 342 -17.40 -4.59 -21.51
N GLU A 343 -17.17 -4.97 -20.24
CA GLU A 343 -18.22 -5.01 -19.22
C GLU A 343 -18.86 -3.62 -19.02
N ARG A 344 -18.04 -2.55 -19.00
CA ARG A 344 -18.54 -1.18 -18.86
C ARG A 344 -19.34 -0.71 -20.06
N ALA A 345 -18.92 -1.07 -21.27
CA ALA A 345 -19.68 -0.75 -22.48
C ALA A 345 -21.03 -1.50 -22.53
N ASP A 346 -21.06 -2.77 -22.08
CA ASP A 346 -22.29 -3.55 -22.00
C ASP A 346 -23.23 -3.07 -20.89
N GLU A 347 -22.71 -2.67 -19.73
CA GLU A 347 -23.51 -2.02 -18.69
C GLU A 347 -24.15 -0.73 -19.21
N MET A 348 -23.36 0.14 -19.86
CA MET A 348 -23.89 1.36 -20.47
C MET A 348 -24.99 1.05 -21.51
N LYS A 349 -24.79 0.05 -22.35
CA LYS A 349 -25.79 -0.39 -23.34
C LYS A 349 -27.08 -0.88 -22.67
N LYS A 350 -26.99 -1.67 -21.59
CA LYS A 350 -28.15 -2.16 -20.82
C LYS A 350 -28.98 -1.02 -20.21
N PHE A 351 -28.33 0.05 -19.76
CA PHE A 351 -28.99 1.23 -19.22
C PHE A 351 -29.40 2.28 -20.27
N GLY A 352 -29.20 1.98 -21.56
CA GLY A 352 -29.55 2.90 -22.65
C GLY A 352 -28.63 4.12 -22.76
N GLY A 353 -27.42 4.04 -22.15
CA GLY A 353 -26.39 5.06 -22.26
C GLY A 353 -25.53 4.87 -23.50
N PHE A 354 -25.09 5.95 -24.11
CA PHE A 354 -24.15 5.93 -25.23
C PHE A 354 -23.18 7.11 -25.18
N ILE A 355 -22.01 6.93 -25.76
CA ILE A 355 -21.03 8.00 -25.93
C ILE A 355 -21.31 8.68 -27.27
N PRO A 356 -21.47 10.02 -27.31
CA PRO A 356 -21.69 10.73 -28.58
C PRO A 356 -20.57 10.42 -29.58
N GLY A 357 -20.98 10.01 -30.79
CA GLY A 357 -20.06 9.65 -31.88
C GLY A 357 -19.66 8.16 -31.91
N TYR A 358 -20.01 7.35 -30.93
CA TYR A 358 -19.70 5.91 -30.90
C TYR A 358 -20.97 5.07 -30.77
N ARG A 359 -21.06 3.98 -31.52
CA ARG A 359 -22.17 3.02 -31.40
C ARG A 359 -22.06 2.24 -30.07
N PRO A 360 -23.19 2.00 -29.37
CA PRO A 360 -23.17 1.17 -28.14
C PRO A 360 -22.64 -0.24 -28.40
N GLY A 361 -21.87 -0.80 -27.48
CA GLY A 361 -21.27 -2.12 -27.57
C GLY A 361 -19.77 -2.08 -27.89
N LYS A 362 -19.27 -2.97 -28.73
CA LYS A 362 -17.84 -3.13 -29.03
C LYS A 362 -17.10 -1.84 -29.42
N PRO A 363 -17.64 -0.97 -30.33
CA PRO A 363 -16.97 0.30 -30.66
C PRO A 363 -16.78 1.24 -29.43
N THR A 364 -17.73 1.21 -28.48
CA THR A 364 -17.61 1.95 -27.22
C THR A 364 -16.51 1.34 -26.33
N ALA A 365 -16.42 0.01 -26.27
CA ALA A 365 -15.35 -0.68 -25.52
C ALA A 365 -13.97 -0.38 -26.09
N ASP A 366 -13.82 -0.42 -27.44
CA ASP A 366 -12.58 -0.09 -28.12
C ASP A 366 -12.14 1.37 -27.85
N TYR A 367 -13.08 2.30 -27.87
CA TYR A 367 -12.81 3.71 -27.54
C TYR A 367 -12.37 3.86 -26.08
N LEU A 368 -13.06 3.23 -25.13
CA LEU A 368 -12.69 3.26 -23.72
C LEU A 368 -11.31 2.67 -23.49
N ASN A 369 -10.99 1.55 -24.14
CA ASN A 369 -9.67 0.92 -24.06
C ASN A 369 -8.57 1.82 -24.62
N TYR A 370 -8.82 2.48 -25.77
CA TYR A 370 -7.89 3.45 -26.34
C TYR A 370 -7.62 4.62 -25.39
N VAL A 371 -8.66 5.21 -24.81
CA VAL A 371 -8.52 6.33 -23.87
C VAL A 371 -7.79 5.89 -22.61
N LEU A 372 -8.13 4.71 -22.09
CA LEU A 372 -7.53 4.15 -20.88
C LEU A 372 -6.03 3.92 -21.04
N SER A 373 -5.63 3.26 -22.13
CA SER A 373 -4.21 3.00 -22.45
C SER A 373 -3.39 4.30 -22.53
N ARG A 374 -3.98 5.35 -23.14
CA ARG A 374 -3.31 6.65 -23.25
C ARG A 374 -3.20 7.42 -21.94
N ILE A 375 -4.17 7.27 -21.03
CA ILE A 375 -4.14 7.91 -19.71
C ILE A 375 -3.24 7.15 -18.74
N THR A 376 -3.18 5.83 -18.85
CA THR A 376 -2.37 4.99 -17.97
C THR A 376 -0.87 5.28 -18.12
N LEU A 377 -0.39 5.61 -19.33
CA LEU A 377 1.01 5.90 -19.58
C LEU A 377 1.53 7.09 -18.73
N PRO A 378 0.98 8.31 -18.82
CA PRO A 378 1.41 9.42 -17.97
C PRO A 378 1.18 9.14 -16.47
N GLY A 379 0.11 8.40 -16.11
CA GLY A 379 -0.15 7.96 -14.74
C GLY A 379 0.95 7.04 -14.19
N SER A 380 1.42 6.06 -14.98
CA SER A 380 2.47 5.14 -14.56
C SER A 380 3.84 5.83 -14.44
N ILE A 381 4.17 6.74 -15.36
CA ILE A 381 5.39 7.55 -15.30
C ILE A 381 5.37 8.45 -14.06
N TYR A 382 4.25 9.09 -13.80
CA TYR A 382 4.06 9.92 -12.61
C TYR A 382 4.29 9.12 -11.32
N LEU A 383 3.65 7.94 -11.18
CA LEU A 383 3.83 7.07 -10.01
C LEU A 383 5.29 6.67 -9.83
N GLY A 384 5.95 6.25 -10.91
CA GLY A 384 7.36 5.88 -10.90
C GLY A 384 8.27 7.04 -10.50
N LEU A 385 8.07 8.23 -11.07
CA LEU A 385 8.86 9.42 -10.73
C LEU A 385 8.70 9.81 -9.26
N VAL A 386 7.46 9.88 -8.75
CA VAL A 386 7.23 10.25 -7.34
C VAL A 386 7.79 9.20 -6.39
N ALA A 387 7.74 7.91 -6.74
CA ALA A 387 8.31 6.85 -5.92
C ALA A 387 9.85 6.91 -5.83
N ILE A 388 10.52 7.33 -6.91
CA ILE A 388 11.99 7.38 -7.01
C ILE A 388 12.55 8.73 -6.54
N LEU A 389 11.76 9.79 -6.63
CA LEU A 389 12.20 11.17 -6.39
C LEU A 389 12.97 11.35 -5.07
N PRO A 390 12.57 10.77 -3.93
CA PRO A 390 13.35 10.87 -2.70
C PRO A 390 14.72 10.20 -2.78
N ASN A 391 14.84 9.08 -3.49
CA ASN A 391 16.12 8.39 -3.66
C ASN A 391 17.10 9.26 -4.45
N LEU A 392 16.61 9.97 -5.48
CA LEU A 392 17.42 10.91 -6.27
C LEU A 392 17.87 12.14 -5.46
N PHE A 393 17.00 12.67 -4.59
CA PHE A 393 17.38 13.81 -3.74
C PHE A 393 18.40 13.45 -2.68
N LEU A 394 18.41 12.22 -2.20
CA LEU A 394 19.38 11.71 -1.23
C LEU A 394 20.79 11.62 -1.83
N ASP A 395 20.87 11.15 -3.07
CA ASP A 395 22.14 10.97 -3.77
C ASP A 395 22.80 12.31 -4.14
N MET A 396 22.00 13.32 -4.47
CA MET A 396 22.50 14.66 -4.87
C MET A 396 22.85 15.56 -3.69
N GLY A 397 22.31 15.33 -2.49
CA GLY A 397 22.43 16.25 -1.35
C GLY A 397 23.42 15.86 -0.26
N ALA A 398 23.89 14.63 -0.25
CA ALA A 398 24.81 14.12 0.77
C ALA A 398 26.05 13.51 0.09
N GLY A 399 27.11 14.30 -0.02
CA GLY A 399 28.39 13.78 -0.48
C GLY A 399 28.81 12.53 0.28
N GLY A 400 28.58 11.36 -0.31
CA GLY A 400 29.32 10.13 -0.12
C GLY A 400 29.31 9.41 1.23
N SER A 401 28.63 9.89 2.26
CA SER A 401 28.60 9.16 3.54
C SER A 401 27.28 9.40 4.26
N SER A 402 26.54 8.33 4.39
CA SER A 402 25.23 8.26 5.08
C SER A 402 24.08 8.80 4.24
N ALA A 403 23.61 8.01 3.29
CA ALA A 403 22.24 8.06 2.80
C ALA A 403 21.28 7.76 3.98
N ALA A 404 21.36 8.59 5.02
CA ALA A 404 20.45 8.57 6.14
C ALA A 404 19.08 8.99 5.58
N SER A 405 18.42 7.97 5.05
CA SER A 405 16.99 7.76 5.06
C SER A 405 16.19 9.02 5.39
N LEU A 406 15.72 9.66 4.34
CA LEU A 406 14.57 10.53 4.54
C LEU A 406 13.39 9.63 4.89
N PRO A 407 12.83 9.74 6.10
CA PRO A 407 11.65 8.98 6.51
C PRO A 407 10.41 9.32 5.67
N PHE A 408 10.51 10.37 4.86
CA PHE A 408 9.51 10.82 3.93
C PHE A 408 9.77 10.29 2.51
N GLY A 409 9.97 8.97 2.35
CA GLY A 409 10.07 8.35 1.03
C GLY A 409 8.86 8.72 0.16
N GLY A 410 9.05 8.90 -1.15
CA GLY A 410 7.96 9.23 -2.08
C GLY A 410 6.80 8.24 -2.02
N THR A 411 7.10 6.98 -1.73
CA THR A 411 6.09 5.95 -1.49
C THR A 411 5.21 6.25 -0.28
N ALA A 412 5.79 6.74 0.82
CA ALA A 412 5.05 7.10 2.02
C ALA A 412 4.11 8.28 1.78
N VAL A 413 4.60 9.33 1.09
CA VAL A 413 3.79 10.50 0.72
C VAL A 413 2.68 10.10 -0.25
N LEU A 414 2.97 9.29 -1.27
CA LEU A 414 1.98 8.77 -2.20
C LEU A 414 0.87 8.00 -1.47
N ILE A 415 1.24 7.06 -0.59
CA ILE A 415 0.29 6.25 0.16
C ILE A 415 -0.58 7.15 1.04
N MET A 416 0.03 8.11 1.76
CA MET A 416 -0.71 9.02 2.63
C MET A 416 -1.72 9.86 1.86
N VAL A 417 -1.31 10.45 0.74
CA VAL A 417 -2.20 11.32 -0.05
C VAL A 417 -3.32 10.52 -0.71
N SER A 418 -2.99 9.44 -1.39
CA SER A 418 -3.99 8.68 -2.14
C SER A 418 -5.00 8.00 -1.22
N VAL A 419 -4.54 7.38 -0.12
CA VAL A 419 -5.45 6.74 0.85
C VAL A 419 -6.30 7.79 1.56
N GLY A 420 -5.70 8.93 1.92
CA GLY A 420 -6.43 10.05 2.52
C GLY A 420 -7.52 10.58 1.60
N LEU A 421 -7.20 10.86 0.32
CA LEU A 421 -8.16 11.34 -0.67
C LEU A 421 -9.27 10.32 -0.97
N ASP A 422 -8.92 9.04 -1.12
CA ASP A 422 -9.93 8.00 -1.38
C ASP A 422 -10.86 7.82 -0.18
N THR A 423 -10.35 7.89 1.05
CA THR A 423 -11.16 7.82 2.26
C THR A 423 -12.12 9.02 2.36
N VAL A 424 -11.63 10.23 2.08
CA VAL A 424 -12.47 11.46 2.07
C VAL A 424 -13.55 11.36 1.01
N LYS A 425 -13.23 10.92 -0.21
CA LYS A 425 -14.23 10.72 -1.28
C LYS A 425 -15.28 9.68 -0.93
N GLN A 426 -14.92 8.61 -0.23
CA GLN A 426 -15.89 7.62 0.26
C GLN A 426 -16.82 8.19 1.33
N ILE A 427 -16.28 9.01 2.25
CA ILE A 427 -17.08 9.73 3.24
C ILE A 427 -18.08 10.68 2.56
N GLU A 428 -17.61 11.47 1.58
CA GLU A 428 -18.47 12.38 0.82
C GLU A 428 -19.56 11.64 0.04
N SER A 429 -19.21 10.51 -0.59
CA SER A 429 -20.20 9.67 -1.31
C SER A 429 -21.28 9.11 -0.37
N GLN A 430 -20.90 8.63 0.81
CA GLN A 430 -21.86 8.13 1.81
C GLN A 430 -22.75 9.24 2.36
N LEU A 431 -22.23 10.46 2.52
CA LEU A 431 -23.01 11.63 2.91
C LEU A 431 -24.01 12.05 1.83
N MET A 432 -23.59 12.07 0.56
CA MET A 432 -24.48 12.43 -0.56
C MET A 432 -25.62 11.44 -0.72
N ASN A 433 -25.36 10.15 -0.68
CA ASN A 433 -26.39 9.12 -0.80
C ASN A 433 -27.50 9.30 0.26
N ARG A 434 -27.13 9.69 1.45
CA ARG A 434 -28.09 9.89 2.54
C ARG A 434 -28.91 11.19 2.42
N ASN A 435 -28.32 12.24 1.89
CA ASN A 435 -29.09 13.48 1.61
C ASN A 435 -30.17 13.25 0.57
N TYR A 436 -29.96 12.33 -0.40
CA TYR A 436 -31.00 11.94 -1.35
C TYR A 436 -32.15 11.15 -0.70
N GLU A 437 -31.86 10.27 0.26
CA GLU A 437 -32.94 9.55 1.00
C GLU A 437 -33.81 10.48 1.86
N GLY A 438 -33.25 11.59 2.34
CA GLY A 438 -33.98 12.61 3.09
C GLY A 438 -34.97 13.42 2.25
N PHE A 439 -34.78 13.48 0.92
CA PHE A 439 -35.73 14.15 0.01
C PHE A 439 -36.91 13.26 -0.44
N LEU A 440 -36.80 11.95 -0.19
CA LEU A 440 -37.85 10.98 -0.54
C LEU A 440 -38.79 10.63 0.63
N LYS A 441 -38.59 11.22 1.80
CA LYS A 441 -39.48 11.23 2.95
C LYS A 441 -40.15 12.58 3.06
#